data_8b1708e6218b46639a45c53e2350d4d8
#
_entry.id   8b1708e6218b46639a45c53e2350d4d8
#
_cell.length_a   1.000
_cell.length_b   1.000
_cell.length_c   1.000
_cell.angle_alpha   90.00
_cell.angle_beta   90.00
_cell.angle_gamma   90.00
#
_symmetry.space_group_name_H-M   'P 1'
#
loop_
_entity.id
_entity.type
_entity.pdbx_description
1 polymer ?
#
loop_
_entity_poly.entity_id
_entity_poly.type
_entity_poly.pdbx_seq_one_letter_code
_entity_poly.pdbx_strand_id
1 'polypeptide(L)'
;IAAAAWGAWTWFGKGAGAPAFRLAKVERGSIQAVVSASGTLQAVTTVQVGSQISGQIKELHVDFNSVVKRGQLLARIDPESFQLKVRQSEADLEAARTALLQRESDAAAQRSQLIRARITHEDATRDLQRKESLVQKGFISSADRDKAQFTERGAAEAIRTTEAQVRSADAQVANAAATIMQRQAALASARND
;
A
#
# COMPACT_ATOMS: atom_id res chain seq x y z
N ILE A 1 81.99 85.08 -55.66
CA ILE A 1 81.26 85.39 -54.37
C ILE A 1 79.73 85.42 -54.55
N ALA A 2 79.18 85.82 -55.72
CA ALA A 2 77.75 85.92 -56.00
C ALA A 2 77.01 84.55 -56.11
N ALA A 3 77.71 83.46 -56.60
CA ALA A 3 77.11 82.13 -56.77
C ALA A 3 76.81 81.39 -55.43
N ALA A 4 77.64 81.65 -54.39
CA ALA A 4 77.49 81.01 -53.10
C ALA A 4 76.30 81.58 -52.28
N ALA A 5 75.97 82.88 -52.47
CA ALA A 5 74.82 83.51 -51.81
C ALA A 5 73.52 83.10 -52.39
N TRP A 6 73.42 82.77 -53.64
CA TRP A 6 72.20 82.26 -54.31
C TRP A 6 71.89 80.82 -53.94
N GLY A 7 72.93 80.02 -53.74
CA GLY A 7 72.72 78.62 -53.28
C GLY A 7 72.21 78.52 -51.86
N ALA A 8 72.70 79.44 -50.95
CA ALA A 8 72.26 79.48 -49.58
C ALA A 8 70.80 79.94 -49.40
N TRP A 9 70.33 80.80 -50.29
CA TRP A 9 68.94 81.37 -50.25
C TRP A 9 67.93 80.35 -50.76
N THR A 10 68.32 79.51 -51.73
CA THR A 10 67.39 78.42 -52.21
C THR A 10 67.28 77.25 -51.23
N TRP A 11 68.35 77.10 -50.40
CA TRP A 11 68.32 75.95 -49.42
C TRP A 11 67.62 76.33 -48.13
N PHE A 12 67.65 77.62 -47.73
CA PHE A 12 66.95 78.12 -46.54
C PHE A 12 65.49 78.49 -46.81
N GLY A 13 65.07 78.59 -48.05
CA GLY A 13 63.71 79.03 -48.42
C GLY A 13 62.68 77.89 -48.54
N LYS A 14 63.06 76.64 -48.21
CA LYS A 14 62.08 75.59 -48.11
C LYS A 14 61.38 75.66 -46.74
N GLY A 15 60.35 76.54 -46.66
CA GLY A 15 59.48 76.61 -45.53
C GLY A 15 58.90 75.29 -45.15
N ALA A 16 58.89 74.99 -43.88
CA ALA A 16 58.24 73.84 -43.30
C ALA A 16 56.80 73.81 -43.78
N GLY A 17 56.47 72.77 -44.53
CA GLY A 17 55.10 72.55 -44.98
C GLY A 17 54.13 72.61 -43.86
N ALA A 18 53.21 73.53 -43.91
CA ALA A 18 52.12 73.58 -42.90
C ALA A 18 51.44 72.18 -42.82
N PRO A 19 51.15 71.71 -41.62
CA PRO A 19 50.46 70.42 -41.47
C PRO A 19 49.17 70.44 -42.23
N ALA A 20 49.01 69.44 -43.11
CA ALA A 20 47.81 69.24 -43.91
C ALA A 20 46.66 68.82 -42.97
N PHE A 21 45.90 69.80 -42.52
CA PHE A 21 44.69 69.49 -41.76
C PHE A 21 43.68 68.84 -42.68
N ARG A 22 43.20 67.65 -42.32
CA ARG A 22 42.05 67.06 -42.93
C ARG A 22 40.80 67.67 -42.27
N LEU A 23 40.15 68.52 -42.99
CA LEU A 23 38.86 69.05 -42.55
C LEU A 23 37.78 68.04 -42.91
N ALA A 24 37.03 67.61 -41.93
CA ALA A 24 35.82 66.81 -42.13
C ALA A 24 34.63 67.65 -41.77
N LYS A 25 33.60 67.55 -42.59
CA LYS A 25 32.32 68.22 -42.36
C LYS A 25 31.65 67.62 -41.13
N VAL A 26 31.28 68.41 -40.17
CA VAL A 26 30.56 67.97 -38.98
C VAL A 26 29.10 67.69 -39.39
N GLU A 27 28.71 66.46 -39.34
CA GLU A 27 27.32 66.04 -39.60
C GLU A 27 26.67 65.66 -38.25
N ARG A 28 25.44 66.07 -38.06
CA ARG A 28 24.61 65.65 -36.95
C ARG A 28 23.93 64.32 -37.34
N GLY A 29 24.32 63.23 -36.71
CA GLY A 29 23.71 61.92 -36.85
C GLY A 29 23.20 61.39 -35.50
N SER A 30 22.22 60.51 -35.53
CA SER A 30 21.81 59.77 -34.31
C SER A 30 22.83 58.69 -34.00
N ILE A 31 23.34 58.71 -32.80
CA ILE A 31 24.22 57.66 -32.27
C ILE A 31 23.33 56.64 -31.59
N GLN A 32 23.23 55.43 -32.11
CA GLN A 32 22.59 54.32 -31.46
C GLN A 32 23.64 53.62 -30.61
N ALA A 33 23.49 53.70 -29.29
CA ALA A 33 24.25 52.86 -28.37
C ALA A 33 23.58 51.51 -28.28
N VAL A 34 24.21 50.46 -28.82
CA VAL A 34 23.72 49.08 -28.71
C VAL A 34 24.42 48.46 -27.47
N VAL A 35 23.62 48.12 -26.48
CA VAL A 35 24.09 47.38 -25.33
C VAL A 35 23.74 45.89 -25.58
N SER A 36 24.73 45.04 -25.75
CA SER A 36 24.54 43.60 -25.81
C SER A 36 24.71 43.04 -24.40
N ALA A 37 23.69 42.36 -23.92
CA ALA A 37 23.72 41.58 -22.70
C ALA A 37 23.48 40.13 -23.00
N SER A 38 24.26 39.25 -22.38
CA SER A 38 24.04 37.80 -22.40
C SER A 38 23.47 37.39 -21.05
N GLY A 39 22.46 36.53 -21.05
CA GLY A 39 21.87 35.99 -19.84
C GLY A 39 21.41 34.55 -20.06
N THR A 40 21.35 33.78 -18.98
CA THR A 40 20.76 32.44 -18.94
C THR A 40 19.32 32.52 -18.49
N LEU A 41 18.39 31.94 -19.26
CA LEU A 41 16.99 31.77 -18.84
C LEU A 41 16.92 30.61 -17.83
N GLN A 42 16.43 30.92 -16.63
CA GLN A 42 16.13 29.92 -15.64
C GLN A 42 14.63 29.93 -15.34
N ALA A 43 14.07 28.74 -15.06
CA ALA A 43 12.68 28.63 -14.63
C ALA A 43 12.51 29.31 -13.26
N VAL A 44 11.47 30.13 -13.11
CA VAL A 44 11.12 30.80 -11.84
C VAL A 44 10.67 29.76 -10.80
N THR A 45 10.03 28.67 -11.26
CA THR A 45 9.58 27.55 -10.41
C THR A 45 9.88 26.24 -11.12
N THR A 46 10.60 25.35 -10.45
CA THR A 46 10.82 23.97 -10.90
C THR A 46 10.00 23.05 -10.03
N VAL A 47 9.15 22.23 -10.64
CA VAL A 47 8.32 21.23 -9.97
C VAL A 47 8.88 19.84 -10.29
N GLN A 48 9.25 19.12 -9.25
CA GLN A 48 9.68 17.73 -9.39
C GLN A 48 8.45 16.82 -9.25
N VAL A 49 8.14 16.08 -10.30
CA VAL A 49 7.04 15.11 -10.33
C VAL A 49 7.65 13.73 -10.06
N GLY A 50 7.21 13.10 -8.96
CA GLY A 50 7.62 11.74 -8.59
C GLY A 50 6.42 10.82 -8.42
N SER A 51 6.64 9.51 -8.55
CA SER A 51 5.66 8.49 -8.20
C SER A 51 5.82 8.07 -6.74
N GLN A 52 4.72 7.81 -6.05
CA GLN A 52 4.70 7.24 -4.70
C GLN A 52 4.90 5.71 -4.74
N ILE A 53 4.68 5.08 -5.89
CA ILE A 53 4.82 3.65 -6.10
C ILE A 53 5.99 3.37 -7.05
N SER A 54 6.69 2.26 -6.81
CA SER A 54 7.78 1.78 -7.67
C SER A 54 7.22 0.77 -8.66
N GLY A 55 7.59 0.91 -9.93
CA GLY A 55 7.15 -0.02 -10.98
C GLY A 55 7.84 0.26 -12.30
N GLN A 56 7.69 -0.66 -13.26
CA GLN A 56 8.17 -0.45 -14.62
C GLN A 56 7.24 0.50 -15.37
N ILE A 57 7.81 1.41 -16.15
CA ILE A 57 7.04 2.30 -17.02
C ILE A 57 6.63 1.49 -18.25
N LYS A 58 5.33 1.35 -18.47
CA LYS A 58 4.77 0.67 -19.64
C LYS A 58 4.68 1.60 -20.84
N GLU A 59 4.26 2.82 -20.62
CA GLU A 59 4.07 3.83 -21.67
C GLU A 59 4.55 5.18 -21.16
N LEU A 60 5.27 5.92 -22.00
CA LEU A 60 5.69 7.29 -21.77
C LEU A 60 5.04 8.16 -22.84
N HIS A 61 4.24 9.15 -22.44
CA HIS A 61 3.47 9.99 -23.35
C HIS A 61 4.09 11.38 -23.58
N VAL A 62 5.22 11.66 -22.97
CA VAL A 62 5.91 12.95 -23.03
C VAL A 62 7.40 12.74 -23.26
N ASP A 63 8.03 13.69 -23.94
CA ASP A 63 9.47 13.73 -24.25
C ASP A 63 10.06 15.07 -23.79
N PHE A 64 11.38 15.22 -23.92
CA PHE A 64 12.06 16.47 -23.62
C PHE A 64 11.39 17.65 -24.32
N ASN A 65 11.29 18.76 -23.61
CA ASN A 65 10.70 20.01 -24.09
C ASN A 65 9.22 19.91 -24.49
N SER A 66 8.52 18.85 -24.09
CA SER A 66 7.07 18.73 -24.33
C SER A 66 6.28 19.70 -23.47
N VAL A 67 5.31 20.37 -24.08
CA VAL A 67 4.36 21.23 -23.34
C VAL A 67 3.32 20.37 -22.66
N VAL A 68 3.26 20.42 -21.32
CA VAL A 68 2.33 19.62 -20.52
C VAL A 68 1.28 20.50 -19.85
N LYS A 69 0.07 19.97 -19.68
CA LYS A 69 -1.05 20.63 -19.01
C LYS A 69 -1.34 19.96 -17.67
N ARG A 70 -1.96 20.70 -16.76
CA ARG A 70 -2.40 20.15 -15.48
C ARG A 70 -3.40 19.00 -15.71
N GLY A 71 -3.15 17.84 -15.11
CA GLY A 71 -3.98 16.64 -15.26
C GLY A 71 -3.66 15.79 -16.49
N GLN A 72 -2.63 16.15 -17.27
CA GLN A 72 -2.20 15.36 -18.43
C GLN A 72 -1.48 14.09 -17.95
N LEU A 73 -1.79 12.96 -18.61
CA LEU A 73 -1.09 11.68 -18.38
C LEU A 73 0.33 11.80 -18.95
N LEU A 74 1.34 11.67 -18.10
CA LEU A 74 2.75 11.74 -18.46
C LEU A 74 3.34 10.36 -18.75
N ALA A 75 3.06 9.41 -17.86
CA ALA A 75 3.56 8.04 -17.97
C ALA A 75 2.53 7.06 -17.37
N ARG A 76 2.55 5.83 -17.83
CA ARG A 76 1.76 4.71 -17.27
C ARG A 76 2.70 3.67 -16.72
N ILE A 77 2.53 3.36 -15.44
CA ILE A 77 3.23 2.26 -14.78
C ILE A 77 2.55 0.95 -15.15
N ASP A 78 3.31 -0.14 -15.29
CA ASP A 78 2.74 -1.46 -15.60
C ASP A 78 1.94 -1.98 -14.39
N PRO A 79 0.63 -2.22 -14.54
CA PRO A 79 -0.24 -2.69 -13.46
C PRO A 79 -0.14 -4.20 -13.23
N GLU A 80 0.61 -4.97 -14.01
CA GLU A 80 0.57 -6.44 -13.97
C GLU A 80 0.97 -7.00 -12.60
N SER A 81 2.04 -6.46 -12.01
CA SER A 81 2.51 -6.87 -10.67
C SER A 81 1.47 -6.56 -9.57
N PHE A 82 0.80 -5.43 -9.66
CA PHE A 82 -0.26 -5.05 -8.72
C PHE A 82 -1.51 -5.91 -8.89
N GLN A 83 -1.89 -6.21 -10.13
CA GLN A 83 -3.01 -7.12 -10.42
C GLN A 83 -2.74 -8.54 -9.92
N LEU A 84 -1.50 -9.03 -10.01
CA LEU A 84 -1.10 -10.32 -9.45
C LEU A 84 -1.23 -10.31 -7.92
N LYS A 85 -0.77 -9.24 -7.26
CA LYS A 85 -0.89 -9.06 -5.80
C LYS A 85 -2.35 -9.03 -5.35
N VAL A 86 -3.23 -8.34 -6.09
CA VAL A 86 -4.68 -8.32 -5.81
C VAL A 86 -5.27 -9.71 -5.95
N ARG A 87 -5.01 -10.42 -7.06
CA ARG A 87 -5.51 -11.79 -7.28
C ARG A 87 -5.02 -12.76 -6.20
N GLN A 88 -3.76 -12.63 -5.77
CA GLN A 88 -3.23 -13.43 -4.67
C GLN A 88 -3.98 -13.15 -3.36
N SER A 89 -4.21 -11.88 -3.03
CA SER A 89 -4.96 -11.50 -1.82
C SER A 89 -6.43 -11.95 -1.88
N GLU A 90 -7.04 -11.98 -3.06
CA GLU A 90 -8.40 -12.51 -3.28
C GLU A 90 -8.44 -14.02 -3.05
N ALA A 91 -7.46 -14.76 -3.58
CA ALA A 91 -7.35 -16.20 -3.35
C ALA A 91 -7.11 -16.55 -1.87
N ASP A 92 -6.26 -15.76 -1.17
CA ASP A 92 -6.00 -15.92 0.26
C ASP A 92 -7.27 -15.65 1.10
N LEU A 93 -8.08 -14.67 0.72
CA LEU A 93 -9.36 -14.41 1.37
C LEU A 93 -10.35 -15.55 1.16
N GLU A 94 -10.43 -16.10 -0.03
CA GLU A 94 -11.32 -17.22 -0.33
C GLU A 94 -10.89 -18.52 0.40
N ALA A 95 -9.60 -18.76 0.50
CA ALA A 95 -9.05 -19.84 1.33
C ALA A 95 -9.43 -19.68 2.80
N ALA A 96 -9.35 -18.45 3.34
CA ALA A 96 -9.74 -18.17 4.72
C ALA A 96 -11.26 -18.38 4.96
N ARG A 97 -12.11 -18.05 3.99
CA ARG A 97 -13.55 -18.29 4.04
C ARG A 97 -13.87 -19.80 4.06
N THR A 98 -13.20 -20.57 3.22
CA THR A 98 -13.34 -22.01 3.20
C THR A 98 -12.90 -22.63 4.53
N ALA A 99 -11.80 -22.13 5.11
CA ALA A 99 -11.34 -22.58 6.43
C ALA A 99 -12.35 -22.26 7.54
N LEU A 100 -13.02 -21.08 7.50
CA LEU A 100 -14.09 -20.76 8.44
C LEU A 100 -15.24 -21.76 8.32
N LEU A 101 -15.73 -22.03 7.12
CA LEU A 101 -16.83 -22.99 6.88
C LEU A 101 -16.49 -24.39 7.44
N GLN A 102 -15.22 -24.83 7.28
CA GLN A 102 -14.76 -26.08 7.89
C GLN A 102 -14.85 -26.03 9.41
N ARG A 103 -14.40 -24.94 10.06
CA ARG A 103 -14.47 -24.78 11.52
C ARG A 103 -15.90 -24.71 12.04
N GLU A 104 -16.79 -24.08 11.31
CA GLU A 104 -18.24 -24.05 11.63
C GLU A 104 -18.83 -25.47 11.56
N SER A 105 -18.46 -26.26 10.58
CA SER A 105 -18.89 -27.65 10.46
C SER A 105 -18.37 -28.51 11.61
N ASP A 106 -17.10 -28.33 12.00
CA ASP A 106 -16.50 -28.99 13.15
C ASP A 106 -17.23 -28.63 14.45
N ALA A 107 -17.53 -27.34 14.67
CA ALA A 107 -18.28 -26.86 15.82
C ALA A 107 -19.70 -27.43 15.85
N ALA A 108 -20.38 -27.53 14.71
CA ALA A 108 -21.71 -28.14 14.61
C ALA A 108 -21.67 -29.62 14.98
N ALA A 109 -20.61 -30.35 14.58
CA ALA A 109 -20.41 -31.75 14.97
C ALA A 109 -20.24 -31.89 16.51
N GLN A 110 -19.44 -31.00 17.14
CA GLN A 110 -19.25 -30.99 18.60
C GLN A 110 -20.57 -30.68 19.35
N ARG A 111 -21.34 -29.71 18.86
CA ARG A 111 -22.67 -29.38 19.42
C ARG A 111 -23.62 -30.59 19.33
N SER A 112 -23.56 -31.33 18.22
CA SER A 112 -24.36 -32.56 18.08
C SER A 112 -23.94 -33.66 19.07
N GLN A 113 -22.65 -33.75 19.40
CA GLN A 113 -22.16 -34.64 20.46
C GLN A 113 -22.64 -34.21 21.84
N LEU A 114 -22.67 -32.91 22.13
CA LEU A 114 -23.21 -32.39 23.38
C LEU A 114 -24.70 -32.76 23.54
N ILE A 115 -25.48 -32.63 22.47
CA ILE A 115 -26.90 -33.04 22.49
C ILE A 115 -27.03 -34.52 22.85
N ARG A 116 -26.22 -35.39 22.24
CA ARG A 116 -26.21 -36.83 22.56
C ARG A 116 -25.83 -37.10 24.01
N ALA A 117 -24.78 -36.40 24.53
CA ALA A 117 -24.38 -36.55 25.92
C ALA A 117 -25.50 -36.11 26.88
N ARG A 118 -26.24 -35.06 26.59
CA ARG A 118 -27.39 -34.59 27.36
C ARG A 118 -28.51 -35.61 27.37
N ILE A 119 -28.86 -36.19 26.23
CA ILE A 119 -29.87 -37.26 26.13
C ILE A 119 -29.44 -38.47 26.96
N THR A 120 -28.19 -38.90 26.91
CA THR A 120 -27.66 -40.00 27.72
C THR A 120 -27.74 -39.70 29.21
N HIS A 121 -27.43 -38.50 29.65
CA HIS A 121 -27.53 -38.08 31.03
C HIS A 121 -28.99 -38.04 31.49
N GLU A 122 -29.90 -37.51 30.69
CA GLU A 122 -31.33 -37.48 30.99
C GLU A 122 -31.88 -38.91 31.19
N ASP A 123 -31.49 -39.87 30.34
CA ASP A 123 -31.85 -41.24 30.45
C ASP A 123 -31.31 -41.94 31.71
N ALA A 124 -30.02 -41.66 32.03
CA ALA A 124 -29.41 -42.15 33.28
C ALA A 124 -30.06 -41.55 34.53
N THR A 125 -30.48 -40.27 34.48
CA THR A 125 -31.20 -39.61 35.57
C THR A 125 -32.57 -40.23 35.80
N ARG A 126 -33.33 -40.51 34.70
CA ARG A 126 -34.63 -41.20 34.80
C ARG A 126 -34.51 -42.59 35.34
N ASP A 127 -33.45 -43.33 34.93
CA ASP A 127 -33.20 -44.69 35.46
C ASP A 127 -32.86 -44.64 36.96
N LEU A 128 -32.00 -43.69 37.40
CA LEU A 128 -31.69 -43.50 38.83
C LEU A 128 -32.98 -43.22 39.61
N GLN A 129 -33.81 -42.28 39.17
CA GLN A 129 -35.07 -41.96 39.88
C GLN A 129 -35.99 -43.15 39.98
N ARG A 130 -36.10 -43.95 38.92
CA ARG A 130 -36.89 -45.18 38.95
C ARG A 130 -36.35 -46.21 39.96
N LYS A 131 -35.01 -46.43 39.97
CA LYS A 131 -34.37 -47.33 40.94
C LYS A 131 -34.45 -46.86 42.37
N GLU A 132 -34.35 -45.58 42.61
CA GLU A 132 -34.57 -44.98 43.94
C GLU A 132 -35.98 -45.28 44.47
N SER A 133 -36.99 -45.15 43.62
CA SER A 133 -38.37 -45.49 44.01
C SER A 133 -38.57 -46.98 44.27
N LEU A 134 -37.88 -47.83 43.53
CA LEU A 134 -37.94 -49.30 43.70
C LEU A 134 -37.21 -49.76 44.98
N VAL A 135 -36.07 -49.14 45.34
CA VAL A 135 -35.34 -49.38 46.61
C VAL A 135 -36.23 -48.99 47.80
N GLN A 136 -36.90 -47.82 47.75
CA GLN A 136 -37.82 -47.37 48.80
C GLN A 136 -38.97 -48.37 49.03
N LYS A 137 -39.42 -49.06 47.98
CA LYS A 137 -40.44 -50.06 48.04
C LYS A 137 -39.93 -51.49 48.40
N GLY A 138 -38.63 -51.64 48.55
CA GLY A 138 -37.99 -52.90 48.88
C GLY A 138 -37.86 -53.90 47.71
N PHE A 139 -38.04 -53.48 46.47
CA PHE A 139 -38.06 -54.37 45.30
C PHE A 139 -36.68 -54.62 44.70
N ILE A 140 -35.69 -53.77 44.94
CA ILE A 140 -34.30 -53.95 44.44
C ILE A 140 -33.28 -53.59 45.56
N SER A 141 -32.01 -53.99 45.37
CA SER A 141 -30.94 -53.77 46.30
C SER A 141 -30.42 -52.32 46.24
N SER A 142 -29.83 -51.81 47.35
CA SER A 142 -29.15 -50.54 47.39
C SER A 142 -27.93 -50.50 46.40
N ALA A 143 -27.30 -51.65 46.14
CA ALA A 143 -26.21 -51.73 45.20
C ALA A 143 -26.65 -51.43 43.75
N ASP A 144 -27.89 -51.76 43.38
CA ASP A 144 -28.41 -51.43 42.07
C ASP A 144 -28.68 -49.93 41.89
N ARG A 145 -29.16 -49.25 42.95
CA ARG A 145 -29.29 -47.81 42.99
C ARG A 145 -27.92 -47.12 42.88
N ASP A 146 -26.94 -47.59 43.69
CA ASP A 146 -25.57 -47.00 43.69
C ASP A 146 -24.93 -47.11 42.32
N LYS A 147 -25.09 -48.25 41.60
CA LYS A 147 -24.67 -48.40 40.22
C LYS A 147 -25.30 -47.39 39.26
N ALA A 148 -26.61 -47.15 39.41
CA ALA A 148 -27.29 -46.15 38.57
C ALA A 148 -26.79 -44.74 38.90
N GLN A 149 -26.51 -44.42 40.15
CA GLN A 149 -25.95 -43.16 40.58
C GLN A 149 -24.55 -42.92 39.98
N PHE A 150 -23.68 -43.95 39.96
CA PHE A 150 -22.38 -43.83 39.29
C PHE A 150 -22.53 -43.62 37.77
N THR A 151 -23.51 -44.28 37.13
CA THR A 151 -23.79 -44.08 35.70
C THR A 151 -24.25 -42.66 35.38
N GLU A 152 -25.16 -42.12 36.23
CA GLU A 152 -25.65 -40.73 36.09
C GLU A 152 -24.50 -39.74 36.28
N ARG A 153 -23.66 -39.89 37.31
CA ARG A 153 -22.49 -39.04 37.52
C ARG A 153 -21.50 -39.11 36.38
N GLY A 154 -21.25 -40.30 35.83
CA GLY A 154 -20.41 -40.46 34.63
C GLY A 154 -20.97 -39.72 33.41
N ALA A 155 -22.28 -39.80 33.21
CA ALA A 155 -22.95 -39.06 32.12
C ALA A 155 -22.92 -37.54 32.33
N ALA A 156 -23.02 -37.07 33.58
CA ALA A 156 -22.90 -35.64 33.92
C ALA A 156 -21.47 -35.11 33.62
N GLU A 157 -20.43 -35.89 33.94
CA GLU A 157 -19.05 -35.51 33.60
C GLU A 157 -18.79 -35.54 32.07
N ALA A 158 -19.44 -36.47 31.35
CA ALA A 158 -19.38 -36.47 29.88
C ALA A 158 -19.96 -35.21 29.26
N ILE A 159 -21.02 -34.63 29.84
CA ILE A 159 -21.57 -33.32 29.42
C ILE A 159 -20.52 -32.23 29.62
N ARG A 160 -19.88 -32.13 30.78
CA ARG A 160 -18.86 -31.12 31.08
C ARG A 160 -17.69 -31.21 30.12
N THR A 161 -17.23 -32.41 29.82
CA THR A 161 -16.15 -32.64 28.84
C THR A 161 -16.55 -32.16 27.45
N THR A 162 -17.75 -32.54 27.00
CA THR A 162 -18.24 -32.17 25.68
C THR A 162 -18.53 -30.68 25.58
N GLU A 163 -19.01 -30.03 26.65
CA GLU A 163 -19.16 -28.58 26.71
C GLU A 163 -17.80 -27.84 26.57
N ALA A 164 -16.76 -28.38 27.19
CA ALA A 164 -15.41 -27.84 27.01
C ALA A 164 -14.93 -27.97 25.56
N GLN A 165 -15.24 -29.09 24.90
CA GLN A 165 -14.93 -29.30 23.47
C GLN A 165 -15.71 -28.31 22.58
N VAL A 166 -16.99 -28.07 22.84
CA VAL A 166 -17.79 -27.06 22.12
C VAL A 166 -17.20 -25.68 22.29
N ARG A 167 -16.84 -25.26 23.52
CA ARG A 167 -16.18 -23.96 23.76
C ARG A 167 -14.87 -23.84 22.99
N SER A 168 -14.07 -24.90 22.91
CA SER A 168 -12.84 -24.92 22.13
C SER A 168 -13.11 -24.77 20.63
N ALA A 169 -14.11 -25.47 20.10
CA ALA A 169 -14.50 -25.37 18.71
C ALA A 169 -15.05 -23.97 18.36
N ASP A 170 -15.87 -23.40 19.22
CA ASP A 170 -16.39 -22.02 19.04
C ASP A 170 -15.25 -20.99 19.06
N ALA A 171 -14.22 -21.16 19.91
CA ALA A 171 -13.02 -20.31 19.87
C ALA A 171 -12.25 -20.45 18.55
N GLN A 172 -12.17 -21.65 17.97
CA GLN A 172 -11.56 -21.83 16.65
C GLN A 172 -12.34 -21.14 15.53
N VAL A 173 -13.67 -21.14 15.58
CA VAL A 173 -14.53 -20.38 14.65
C VAL A 173 -14.25 -18.88 14.78
N ALA A 174 -14.18 -18.35 16.01
CA ALA A 174 -13.86 -16.96 16.24
C ALA A 174 -12.47 -16.55 15.69
N ASN A 175 -11.47 -17.41 15.87
CA ASN A 175 -10.13 -17.19 15.33
C ASN A 175 -10.12 -17.21 13.79
N ALA A 176 -10.87 -18.11 13.16
CA ALA A 176 -11.01 -18.16 11.71
C ALA A 176 -11.73 -16.91 11.17
N ALA A 177 -12.76 -16.42 11.87
CA ALA A 177 -13.44 -15.17 11.53
C ALA A 177 -12.51 -13.96 11.63
N ALA A 178 -11.66 -13.88 12.66
CA ALA A 178 -10.65 -12.83 12.79
C ALA A 178 -9.62 -12.88 11.65
N THR A 179 -9.24 -14.07 11.20
CA THR A 179 -8.34 -14.25 10.05
C THR A 179 -8.96 -13.69 8.76
N ILE A 180 -10.27 -13.87 8.55
CA ILE A 180 -10.99 -13.28 7.40
C ILE A 180 -10.89 -11.75 7.44
N MET A 181 -11.13 -11.11 8.57
CA MET A 181 -11.00 -9.65 8.70
C MET A 181 -9.58 -9.18 8.37
N GLN A 182 -8.56 -9.91 8.82
CA GLN A 182 -7.17 -9.62 8.49
C GLN A 182 -6.90 -9.73 6.98
N ARG A 183 -7.40 -10.79 6.30
CA ARG A 183 -7.24 -10.96 4.85
C ARG A 183 -8.03 -9.92 4.06
N GLN A 184 -9.20 -9.49 4.53
CA GLN A 184 -9.96 -8.40 3.93
C GLN A 184 -9.19 -7.07 4.00
N ALA A 185 -8.55 -6.77 5.12
CA ALA A 185 -7.71 -5.57 5.25
C ALA A 185 -6.50 -5.64 4.30
N ALA A 186 -5.85 -6.80 4.17
CA ALA A 186 -4.75 -6.99 3.23
C ALA A 186 -5.19 -6.82 1.76
N LEU A 187 -6.38 -7.33 1.41
CA LEU A 187 -6.95 -7.12 0.07
C LEU A 187 -7.27 -5.64 -0.18
N ALA A 188 -7.82 -4.93 0.81
CA ALA A 188 -8.10 -3.50 0.70
C ALA A 188 -6.81 -2.70 0.48
N SER A 189 -5.72 -3.03 1.18
CA SER A 189 -4.40 -2.43 0.96
C SER A 189 -3.89 -2.70 -0.46
N ALA A 190 -3.94 -3.96 -0.91
CA ALA A 190 -3.48 -4.33 -2.25
C ALA A 190 -4.28 -3.68 -3.41
N ARG A 191 -5.52 -3.23 -3.15
CA ARG A 191 -6.33 -2.48 -4.12
C ARG A 191 -6.06 -0.98 -4.10
N ASN A 192 -5.51 -0.45 -3.02
CA ASN A 192 -5.18 0.96 -2.88
C ASN A 192 -3.76 1.29 -3.36
N ASP A 193 -2.87 0.30 -3.42
CA ASP A 193 -1.52 0.40 -4.01
C ASP A 193 -1.60 0.47 -5.55
#